data_499340ac9c40228419d021f0251233f9
#
_entry.id   499340ac9c40228419d021f0251233f9
#
_cell.length_a   1.000
_cell.length_b   1.000
_cell.length_c   1.000
_cell.angle_alpha   90.00
_cell.angle_beta   90.00
_cell.angle_gamma   90.00
#
_symmetry.space_group_name_H-M   'P 1'
#
loop_
_entity.id
_entity.type
_entity.pdbx_description
1 polymer ?
#
loop_
_entity_poly.entity_id
_entity_poly.type
_entity_poly.pdbx_seq_one_letter_code
_entity_poly.pdbx_strand_id
1 'polypeptide(L)'
;LNHKQLLSIVLTSIVLVLIGYSTYAMIFIRSNQNPGIDENDPETVEAFISYLEREQYGDVGMLPRRFKGIKPIHEVVGYPEGPGRQFSAAQESDYRSHQPSKQWKFFWDYQIRKMYNRYFLWQFAGRGPSSDPGVISMGANNREDGIDLTQFGLPLAFILGLIGMLYHGYRDEKMAFSVMALFIMTGYAIIIYLNQDNPQPRERDYSYVGSFFAFSIWIGIGTAAISEWISQKLKNRNLAKRIIMSSVILQIIFIPTVMARANYHSHDRSGNFVAWDYSYNLLQSCGPNGIIFTNGDNDTF
;
A
#
# COMPACT_ATOMS: atom_id res chain seq x y z
N LEU A 1 -32.75 -7.25 7.62
CA LEU A 1 -32.15 -7.27 8.96
C LEU A 1 -33.17 -6.75 9.97
N ASN A 2 -33.40 -7.53 11.03
CA ASN A 2 -34.24 -7.09 12.15
C ASN A 2 -33.50 -5.96 12.91
N HIS A 3 -34.22 -4.98 13.47
CA HIS A 3 -33.63 -3.87 14.22
C HIS A 3 -32.63 -4.32 15.31
N LYS A 4 -32.90 -5.44 15.98
CA LYS A 4 -31.99 -6.02 16.98
C LYS A 4 -30.66 -6.51 16.35
N GLN A 5 -30.71 -7.10 15.16
CA GLN A 5 -29.53 -7.56 14.44
C GLN A 5 -28.70 -6.38 13.94
N LEU A 6 -29.36 -5.35 13.41
CA LEU A 6 -28.69 -4.13 12.99
C LEU A 6 -27.99 -3.44 14.17
N LEU A 7 -28.68 -3.28 15.29
CA LEU A 7 -28.12 -2.71 16.52
C LEU A 7 -26.91 -3.51 17.02
N SER A 8 -27.03 -4.85 17.04
CA SER A 8 -25.91 -5.73 17.44
C SER A 8 -24.69 -5.56 16.53
N ILE A 9 -24.88 -5.49 15.21
CA ILE A 9 -23.78 -5.28 14.25
C ILE A 9 -23.14 -3.92 14.52
N VAL A 10 -23.92 -2.85 14.66
CA VAL A 10 -23.40 -1.50 14.92
C VAL A 10 -22.60 -1.47 16.22
N LEU A 11 -23.16 -1.99 17.31
CA LEU A 11 -22.48 -2.01 18.61
C LEU A 11 -21.18 -2.84 18.56
N THR A 12 -21.23 -4.01 17.94
CA THR A 12 -20.02 -4.86 17.76
C THR A 12 -18.98 -4.14 16.94
N SER A 13 -19.37 -3.46 15.86
CA SER A 13 -18.44 -2.69 15.04
C SER A 13 -17.79 -1.55 15.83
N ILE A 14 -18.56 -0.82 16.63
CA ILE A 14 -18.02 0.23 17.50
C ILE A 14 -17.02 -0.34 18.50
N VAL A 15 -17.36 -1.46 19.15
CA VAL A 15 -16.44 -2.12 20.11
C VAL A 15 -15.15 -2.55 19.44
N LEU A 16 -15.23 -3.15 18.24
CA LEU A 16 -14.05 -3.57 17.48
C LEU A 16 -13.18 -2.37 17.07
N VAL A 17 -13.77 -1.27 16.66
CA VAL A 17 -13.06 -0.03 16.37
C VAL A 17 -12.36 0.50 17.62
N LEU A 18 -13.05 0.56 18.76
CA LEU A 18 -12.46 1.01 20.04
C LEU A 18 -11.29 0.09 20.47
N ILE A 19 -11.43 -1.21 20.32
CA ILE A 19 -10.33 -2.17 20.60
C ILE A 19 -9.15 -1.89 19.67
N GLY A 20 -9.39 -1.67 18.36
CA GLY A 20 -8.34 -1.32 17.41
C GLY A 20 -7.62 -0.02 17.79
N TYR A 21 -8.37 1.02 18.11
CA TYR A 21 -7.80 2.31 18.53
C TYR A 21 -7.12 2.26 19.89
N SER A 22 -7.48 1.34 20.76
CA SER A 22 -6.83 1.21 22.08
C SER A 22 -5.32 0.92 21.99
N THR A 23 -4.84 0.42 20.85
CA THR A 23 -3.40 0.24 20.58
C THR A 23 -2.65 1.57 20.60
N TYR A 24 -3.27 2.67 20.22
CA TYR A 24 -2.68 4.01 20.32
C TYR A 24 -2.43 4.45 21.77
N ALA A 25 -3.18 3.92 22.73
CA ALA A 25 -2.92 4.19 24.14
C ALA A 25 -1.51 3.75 24.58
N MET A 26 -0.93 2.77 23.89
CA MET A 26 0.47 2.36 24.15
C MET A 26 1.47 3.47 23.86
N ILE A 27 1.20 4.35 22.88
CA ILE A 27 2.04 5.50 22.56
C ILE A 27 2.07 6.44 23.76
N PHE A 28 0.87 6.83 24.24
CA PHE A 28 0.72 7.68 25.43
C PHE A 28 1.40 7.08 26.68
N ILE A 29 1.21 5.77 26.93
CA ILE A 29 1.82 5.07 28.06
C ILE A 29 3.35 5.03 27.93
N ARG A 30 3.88 4.82 26.73
CA ARG A 30 5.32 4.76 26.49
C ARG A 30 5.98 6.13 26.58
N SER A 31 5.35 7.18 26.04
CA SER A 31 5.84 8.55 26.16
C SER A 31 6.00 8.96 27.63
N ASN A 32 5.01 8.68 28.46
CA ASN A 32 5.09 8.94 29.92
C ASN A 32 6.21 8.16 30.65
N GLN A 33 6.90 7.24 29.99
CA GLN A 33 8.07 6.52 30.52
C GLN A 33 9.41 7.15 30.11
N ASN A 34 9.37 8.28 29.40
CA ASN A 34 10.53 9.01 28.90
C ASN A 34 11.53 8.09 28.18
N PRO A 35 11.13 7.42 27.08
CA PRO A 35 12.05 6.61 26.30
C PRO A 35 13.13 7.49 25.65
N GLY A 36 14.29 6.89 25.33
CA GLY A 36 15.40 7.62 24.72
C GLY A 36 15.09 8.24 23.35
N ILE A 37 14.04 7.78 22.67
CA ILE A 37 13.47 8.36 21.48
C ILE A 37 11.97 8.51 21.72
N ASP A 38 11.49 9.75 21.77
CA ASP A 38 10.09 10.09 21.98
C ASP A 38 9.64 11.13 20.94
N GLU A 39 9.11 10.65 19.83
CA GLU A 39 8.72 11.52 18.74
C GLU A 39 7.44 12.28 19.08
N ASN A 40 7.54 13.63 19.07
CA ASN A 40 6.49 14.59 19.41
C ASN A 40 6.05 14.60 20.89
N ASP A 41 6.68 13.82 21.75
CA ASP A 41 6.50 13.85 23.21
C ASP A 41 5.00 13.88 23.64
N PRO A 42 4.20 12.84 23.26
CA PRO A 42 2.77 12.82 23.53
C PRO A 42 2.43 12.41 24.97
N GLU A 43 3.05 13.07 25.97
CA GLU A 43 2.85 12.81 27.40
C GLU A 43 1.54 13.40 27.94
N THR A 44 1.05 14.49 27.33
CA THR A 44 -0.21 15.13 27.72
C THR A 44 -1.34 14.73 26.78
N VAL A 45 -2.59 14.91 27.25
CA VAL A 45 -3.77 14.61 26.41
C VAL A 45 -3.80 15.49 25.17
N GLU A 46 -3.44 16.77 25.30
CA GLU A 46 -3.37 17.72 24.20
C GLU A 46 -2.30 17.31 23.18
N ALA A 47 -1.09 16.98 23.62
CA ALA A 47 -0.01 16.52 22.77
C ALA A 47 -0.36 15.18 22.09
N PHE A 48 -1.05 14.29 22.81
CA PHE A 48 -1.51 13.02 22.24
C PHE A 48 -2.60 13.22 21.18
N ILE A 49 -3.52 14.15 21.36
CA ILE A 49 -4.53 14.51 20.34
C ILE A 49 -3.82 15.09 19.11
N SER A 50 -2.92 16.06 19.29
CA SER A 50 -2.11 16.64 18.20
C SER A 50 -1.31 15.57 17.43
N TYR A 51 -0.74 14.60 18.16
CA TYR A 51 -0.08 13.46 17.55
C TYR A 51 -1.05 12.59 16.70
N LEU A 52 -2.25 12.30 17.21
CA LEU A 52 -3.26 11.53 16.48
C LEU A 52 -3.79 12.27 15.24
N GLU A 53 -3.96 13.59 15.36
CA GLU A 53 -4.37 14.46 14.26
C GLU A 53 -3.26 14.73 13.26
N ARG A 54 -2.01 14.34 13.60
CA ARG A 54 -0.84 14.46 12.74
C ARG A 54 -0.52 15.91 12.35
N GLU A 55 -0.77 16.84 13.25
CA GLU A 55 -0.59 18.28 13.02
C GLU A 55 0.83 18.64 12.55
N GLN A 56 1.85 17.91 13.01
CA GLN A 56 3.24 18.10 12.61
C GLN A 56 3.49 17.90 11.10
N TYR A 57 2.62 17.19 10.41
CA TYR A 57 2.74 16.96 8.95
C TYR A 57 1.92 17.96 8.12
N GLY A 58 1.23 18.86 8.79
CA GLY A 58 0.31 19.81 8.17
C GLY A 58 -0.98 19.16 7.66
N ASP A 59 -1.93 20.02 7.34
CA ASP A 59 -3.24 19.58 6.88
C ASP A 59 -3.18 19.19 5.39
N VAL A 60 -3.29 17.90 5.12
CA VAL A 60 -3.30 17.35 3.77
C VAL A 60 -4.71 16.95 3.39
N GLY A 61 -5.46 17.90 2.82
CA GLY A 61 -6.80 17.62 2.32
C GLY A 61 -6.80 16.56 1.19
N MET A 62 -7.94 15.88 1.05
CA MET A 62 -8.13 14.94 -0.08
C MET A 62 -8.18 15.66 -1.43
N LEU A 63 -8.54 16.93 -1.46
CA LEU A 63 -8.58 17.81 -2.64
C LEU A 63 -7.99 19.19 -2.29
N PRO A 64 -7.34 19.85 -3.24
CA PRO A 64 -6.96 19.40 -4.58
C PRO A 64 -5.89 18.29 -4.56
N ARG A 65 -5.76 17.54 -5.67
CA ARG A 65 -4.70 16.52 -5.78
C ARG A 65 -3.32 17.18 -5.79
N ARG A 66 -2.39 16.55 -5.06
CA ARG A 66 -1.02 17.04 -4.90
C ARG A 66 -0.15 16.54 -6.04
N PHE A 67 0.21 17.42 -6.99
CA PHE A 67 1.12 17.09 -8.09
C PHE A 67 1.89 18.34 -8.54
N LYS A 68 3.05 18.13 -9.14
CA LYS A 68 3.76 19.21 -9.82
C LYS A 68 3.06 19.51 -11.15
N GLY A 69 2.52 20.71 -11.29
CA GLY A 69 1.83 21.12 -12.52
C GLY A 69 2.81 21.31 -13.69
N ILE A 70 2.28 21.45 -14.89
CA ILE A 70 3.08 21.66 -16.10
C ILE A 70 3.59 23.09 -16.16
N LYS A 71 2.82 24.07 -15.67
CA LYS A 71 3.29 25.45 -15.56
C LYS A 71 4.05 25.63 -14.23
N PRO A 72 5.13 26.39 -14.22
CA PRO A 72 5.80 26.75 -12.98
C PRO A 72 4.81 27.41 -12.00
N ILE A 73 4.94 27.07 -10.73
CA ILE A 73 4.00 27.56 -9.70
C ILE A 73 3.96 29.09 -9.63
N HIS A 74 5.08 29.75 -9.82
CA HIS A 74 5.17 31.22 -9.80
C HIS A 74 4.42 31.91 -10.96
N GLU A 75 4.18 31.20 -12.06
CA GLU A 75 3.35 31.72 -13.16
C GLU A 75 1.85 31.72 -12.86
N VAL A 76 1.42 30.94 -11.87
CA VAL A 76 0.01 30.76 -11.53
C VAL A 76 -0.36 31.53 -10.26
N VAL A 77 0.46 31.43 -9.21
CA VAL A 77 0.18 32.00 -7.89
C VAL A 77 1.18 33.06 -7.42
N GLY A 78 2.05 33.53 -8.32
CA GLY A 78 3.07 34.52 -8.00
C GLY A 78 4.32 33.91 -7.34
N TYR A 79 5.23 34.80 -6.90
CA TYR A 79 6.47 34.38 -6.26
C TYR A 79 6.27 33.98 -4.80
N PRO A 80 7.15 33.15 -4.24
CA PRO A 80 7.06 32.72 -2.85
C PRO A 80 7.25 33.89 -1.89
N GLU A 81 6.39 34.01 -0.88
CA GLU A 81 6.34 35.10 0.08
C GLU A 81 6.98 34.77 1.45
N GLY A 82 7.42 33.54 1.64
CA GLY A 82 7.93 33.03 2.92
C GLY A 82 9.42 33.19 3.16
N PRO A 83 9.89 33.03 4.40
CA PRO A 83 11.31 32.97 4.72
C PRO A 83 11.97 31.80 3.94
N GLY A 84 13.12 32.06 3.32
CA GLY A 84 13.81 31.11 2.47
C GLY A 84 13.23 30.95 1.06
N ARG A 85 12.30 31.80 0.64
CA ARG A 85 11.67 31.80 -0.69
C ARG A 85 10.98 30.46 -1.04
N GLN A 86 10.28 29.90 -0.09
CA GLN A 86 9.44 28.71 -0.31
C GLN A 86 7.98 29.12 -0.53
N PHE A 87 7.27 28.38 -1.39
CA PHE A 87 5.85 28.58 -1.57
C PHE A 87 5.10 28.12 -0.32
N SER A 88 4.12 28.91 0.12
CA SER A 88 3.25 28.52 1.21
C SER A 88 2.33 27.36 0.79
N ALA A 89 1.86 26.60 1.77
CA ALA A 89 0.88 25.52 1.51
C ALA A 89 -0.41 26.04 0.84
N ALA A 90 -0.80 27.29 1.16
CA ALA A 90 -1.94 27.94 0.52
C ALA A 90 -1.66 28.24 -0.96
N GLN A 91 -0.49 28.76 -1.32
CA GLN A 91 -0.10 29.01 -2.71
C GLN A 91 -0.02 27.70 -3.50
N GLU A 92 0.52 26.63 -2.91
CA GLU A 92 0.56 25.31 -3.55
C GLU A 92 -0.83 24.73 -3.75
N SER A 93 -1.72 24.87 -2.78
CA SER A 93 -3.11 24.44 -2.89
C SER A 93 -3.85 25.21 -3.98
N ASP A 94 -3.69 26.54 -4.00
CA ASP A 94 -4.28 27.40 -5.02
C ASP A 94 -3.77 27.06 -6.43
N TYR A 95 -2.47 26.87 -6.59
CA TYR A 95 -1.88 26.40 -7.84
C TYR A 95 -2.49 25.08 -8.36
N ARG A 96 -2.73 24.14 -7.47
CA ARG A 96 -3.32 22.85 -7.82
C ARG A 96 -4.80 22.98 -8.18
N SER A 97 -5.54 23.83 -7.48
CA SER A 97 -6.97 24.04 -7.73
C SER A 97 -7.27 24.65 -9.11
N HIS A 98 -6.35 25.47 -9.63
CA HIS A 98 -6.47 26.08 -10.97
C HIS A 98 -6.22 25.12 -12.15
N GLN A 99 -6.01 23.80 -11.89
CA GLN A 99 -5.76 22.82 -12.94
C GLN A 99 -6.65 21.57 -12.82
N PRO A 100 -7.98 21.68 -12.84
CA PRO A 100 -8.87 20.56 -12.53
C PRO A 100 -8.76 19.39 -13.52
N SER A 101 -8.59 19.66 -14.83
CA SER A 101 -8.40 18.59 -15.82
C SER A 101 -7.12 17.79 -15.61
N LYS A 102 -6.06 18.44 -15.13
CA LYS A 102 -4.79 17.80 -14.81
C LYS A 102 -4.82 17.04 -13.50
N GLN A 103 -5.59 17.51 -12.51
CA GLN A 103 -5.84 16.76 -11.29
C GLN A 103 -6.48 15.41 -11.56
N TRP A 104 -7.49 15.39 -12.45
CA TRP A 104 -8.16 14.17 -12.86
C TRP A 104 -7.23 13.21 -13.62
N LYS A 105 -6.42 13.75 -14.52
CA LYS A 105 -5.39 12.98 -15.21
C LYS A 105 -4.35 12.42 -14.25
N PHE A 106 -3.86 13.24 -13.31
CA PHE A 106 -2.90 12.80 -12.28
C PHE A 106 -3.49 11.70 -11.39
N PHE A 107 -4.75 11.83 -10.97
CA PHE A 107 -5.44 10.80 -10.20
C PHE A 107 -5.43 9.45 -10.91
N TRP A 108 -5.85 9.41 -12.17
CA TRP A 108 -5.94 8.15 -12.92
C TRP A 108 -4.58 7.61 -13.34
N ASP A 109 -3.73 8.44 -13.94
CA ASP A 109 -2.47 7.97 -14.55
C ASP A 109 -1.39 7.71 -13.50
N TYR A 110 -1.33 8.52 -12.45
CA TYR A 110 -0.32 8.38 -11.43
C TYR A 110 -0.85 7.63 -10.20
N GLN A 111 -1.86 8.15 -9.53
CA GLN A 111 -2.27 7.59 -8.24
C GLN A 111 -2.97 6.22 -8.39
N ILE A 112 -3.87 6.05 -9.36
CA ILE A 112 -4.56 4.77 -9.55
C ILE A 112 -3.68 3.80 -10.34
N ARG A 113 -3.23 4.17 -11.53
CA ARG A 113 -2.55 3.24 -12.43
C ARG A 113 -1.12 2.94 -11.98
N LYS A 114 -0.31 3.98 -11.72
CA LYS A 114 1.10 3.80 -11.35
C LYS A 114 1.28 3.39 -9.89
N MET A 115 0.65 4.07 -8.95
CA MET A 115 0.86 3.77 -7.53
C MET A 115 0.16 2.50 -7.09
N TYR A 116 -1.13 2.31 -7.42
CA TYR A 116 -1.88 1.16 -6.91
C TYR A 116 -1.85 -0.05 -7.85
N ASN A 117 -2.37 0.10 -9.09
CA ASN A 117 -2.55 -1.06 -9.98
C ASN A 117 -1.22 -1.74 -10.31
N ARG A 118 -0.16 -0.97 -10.51
CA ARG A 118 1.18 -1.49 -10.74
C ARG A 118 1.64 -2.35 -9.56
N TYR A 119 1.55 -1.83 -8.33
CA TYR A 119 1.96 -2.58 -7.14
C TYR A 119 1.13 -3.83 -6.92
N PHE A 120 -0.17 -3.73 -7.10
CA PHE A 120 -1.06 -4.87 -7.03
C PHE A 120 -0.67 -5.97 -8.03
N LEU A 121 -0.43 -5.60 -9.28
CA LEU A 121 -0.04 -6.56 -10.31
C LEU A 121 1.37 -7.13 -10.07
N TRP A 122 2.29 -6.35 -9.52
CA TRP A 122 3.61 -6.86 -9.13
C TRP A 122 3.54 -7.97 -8.09
N GLN A 123 2.59 -7.89 -7.16
CA GLN A 123 2.44 -8.92 -6.14
C GLN A 123 1.94 -10.25 -6.72
N PHE A 124 1.08 -10.23 -7.72
CA PHE A 124 0.34 -11.42 -8.15
C PHE A 124 0.58 -11.83 -9.61
N ALA A 125 1.00 -10.90 -10.45
CA ALA A 125 1.15 -11.14 -11.88
C ALA A 125 2.61 -11.13 -12.34
N GLY A 126 3.45 -10.27 -11.75
CA GLY A 126 4.88 -10.21 -12.00
C GLY A 126 5.39 -8.80 -12.29
N ARG A 127 6.67 -8.58 -12.03
CA ARG A 127 7.39 -7.31 -12.21
C ARG A 127 8.47 -7.46 -13.27
N GLY A 128 8.60 -6.49 -14.16
CA GLY A 128 9.64 -6.47 -15.17
C GLY A 128 10.01 -5.06 -15.64
N PRO A 129 11.10 -4.93 -16.41
CA PRO A 129 11.53 -3.65 -16.93
C PRO A 129 10.56 -3.12 -17.98
N SER A 130 10.19 -1.86 -17.91
CA SER A 130 9.23 -1.24 -18.86
C SER A 130 9.75 -1.11 -20.29
N SER A 131 11.04 -1.30 -20.49
CA SER A 131 11.70 -1.24 -21.81
C SER A 131 11.70 -2.57 -22.57
N ASP A 132 11.26 -3.66 -21.94
CA ASP A 132 11.16 -4.97 -22.60
C ASP A 132 9.94 -5.05 -23.50
N PRO A 133 10.07 -5.56 -24.77
CA PRO A 133 8.94 -5.64 -25.70
C PRO A 133 7.75 -6.48 -25.23
N GLY A 134 7.97 -7.42 -24.29
CA GLY A 134 6.92 -8.24 -23.69
C GLY A 134 6.28 -7.67 -22.42
N VAL A 135 6.74 -6.51 -21.96
CA VAL A 135 6.35 -5.93 -20.69
C VAL A 135 5.36 -4.78 -20.87
N ILE A 136 4.27 -4.83 -20.12
CA ILE A 136 3.23 -3.80 -20.13
C ILE A 136 3.70 -2.64 -19.26
N SER A 137 3.95 -1.47 -19.86
CA SER A 137 4.26 -0.25 -19.12
C SER A 137 3.01 0.34 -18.47
N MET A 138 3.09 0.66 -17.18
CA MET A 138 1.99 1.30 -16.44
C MET A 138 2.16 2.81 -16.26
N GLY A 139 2.88 3.44 -17.12
CA GLY A 139 3.10 4.89 -17.15
C GLY A 139 4.47 5.29 -16.65
N ALA A 140 4.99 6.37 -17.07
CA ALA A 140 6.27 7.01 -16.84
C ALA A 140 7.55 6.17 -17.09
N ASN A 141 8.48 6.84 -17.59
CA ASN A 141 9.82 6.56 -18.13
C ASN A 141 10.79 5.79 -17.21
N ASN A 142 10.31 4.95 -16.30
CA ASN A 142 11.18 4.21 -15.40
C ASN A 142 11.25 2.73 -15.84
N ARG A 143 12.45 2.23 -16.06
CA ARG A 143 12.71 0.84 -16.52
C ARG A 143 12.17 -0.24 -15.57
N GLU A 144 11.87 0.13 -14.33
CA GLU A 144 11.36 -0.79 -13.32
C GLU A 144 9.83 -0.77 -13.15
N ASP A 145 9.12 0.03 -13.95
CA ASP A 145 7.68 0.24 -13.80
C ASP A 145 6.82 -0.74 -14.60
N GLY A 146 7.41 -1.74 -15.24
CA GLY A 146 6.71 -2.70 -16.07
C GLY A 146 6.08 -3.86 -15.31
N ILE A 147 5.13 -4.51 -15.97
CA ILE A 147 4.50 -5.74 -15.51
C ILE A 147 4.89 -6.84 -16.48
N ASP A 148 5.56 -7.86 -15.97
CA ASP A 148 5.95 -9.05 -16.71
C ASP A 148 5.09 -10.22 -16.27
N LEU A 149 4.10 -10.57 -17.09
CA LEU A 149 3.19 -11.69 -16.82
C LEU A 149 3.89 -13.05 -16.91
N THR A 150 5.12 -13.10 -17.40
CA THR A 150 5.91 -14.32 -17.55
C THR A 150 6.90 -14.53 -16.40
N GLN A 151 7.12 -13.54 -15.54
CA GLN A 151 8.08 -13.62 -14.42
C GLN A 151 7.83 -14.86 -13.54
N PHE A 152 6.58 -15.19 -13.30
CA PHE A 152 6.18 -16.37 -12.52
C PHE A 152 5.87 -17.60 -13.42
N GLY A 153 6.27 -17.56 -14.68
CA GLY A 153 5.84 -18.50 -15.71
C GLY A 153 4.39 -18.26 -16.13
N LEU A 154 3.45 -18.83 -15.40
CA LEU A 154 2.03 -18.49 -15.49
C LEU A 154 1.61 -17.78 -14.18
N PRO A 155 0.94 -16.60 -14.24
CA PRO A 155 0.55 -15.86 -13.05
C PRO A 155 -0.64 -16.53 -12.34
N LEU A 156 -0.43 -17.74 -11.83
CA LEU A 156 -1.47 -18.60 -11.25
C LEU A 156 -2.16 -17.92 -10.07
N ALA A 157 -1.42 -17.22 -9.21
CA ALA A 157 -1.99 -16.49 -8.07
C ALA A 157 -3.03 -15.46 -8.54
N PHE A 158 -2.68 -14.68 -9.57
CA PHE A 158 -3.57 -13.68 -10.13
C PHE A 158 -4.82 -14.32 -10.77
N ILE A 159 -4.63 -15.37 -11.58
CA ILE A 159 -5.72 -16.08 -12.25
C ILE A 159 -6.68 -16.72 -11.22
N LEU A 160 -6.14 -17.38 -10.20
CA LEU A 160 -6.95 -17.96 -9.13
C LEU A 160 -7.71 -16.90 -8.34
N GLY A 161 -7.08 -15.76 -8.06
CA GLY A 161 -7.74 -14.63 -7.41
C GLY A 161 -8.93 -14.10 -8.20
N LEU A 162 -8.80 -13.96 -9.52
CA LEU A 162 -9.90 -13.52 -10.40
C LEU A 162 -11.03 -14.57 -10.45
N ILE A 163 -10.69 -15.86 -10.58
CA ILE A 163 -11.67 -16.95 -10.53
C ILE A 163 -12.41 -16.94 -9.19
N GLY A 164 -11.66 -16.77 -8.09
CA GLY A 164 -12.23 -16.74 -6.75
C GLY A 164 -13.13 -15.53 -6.52
N MET A 165 -12.76 -14.37 -7.02
CA MET A 165 -13.57 -13.15 -6.93
C MET A 165 -14.93 -13.36 -7.65
N LEU A 166 -14.91 -13.86 -8.89
CA LEU A 166 -16.11 -14.13 -9.66
C LEU A 166 -16.97 -15.22 -9.02
N TYR A 167 -16.35 -16.33 -8.61
CA TYR A 167 -17.05 -17.43 -7.95
C TYR A 167 -17.67 -17.00 -6.62
N HIS A 168 -16.97 -16.24 -5.80
CA HIS A 168 -17.45 -15.73 -4.53
C HIS A 168 -18.67 -14.82 -4.73
N GLY A 169 -18.60 -13.89 -5.70
CA GLY A 169 -19.74 -13.05 -6.05
C GLY A 169 -20.98 -13.82 -6.51
N TYR A 170 -20.77 -14.92 -7.25
CA TYR A 170 -21.85 -15.77 -7.69
C TYR A 170 -22.44 -16.64 -6.56
N ARG A 171 -21.61 -17.14 -5.65
CA ARG A 171 -22.00 -18.13 -4.63
C ARG A 171 -22.55 -17.51 -3.36
N ASP A 172 -21.94 -16.42 -2.91
CA ASP A 172 -22.31 -15.69 -1.69
C ASP A 172 -22.02 -14.20 -1.87
N GLU A 173 -22.97 -13.50 -2.47
CA GLU A 173 -22.84 -12.06 -2.76
C GLU A 173 -22.60 -11.21 -1.51
N LYS A 174 -23.14 -11.61 -0.34
CA LYS A 174 -23.01 -10.84 0.91
C LYS A 174 -21.59 -10.90 1.47
N MET A 175 -21.04 -12.10 1.52
CA MET A 175 -19.64 -12.26 1.96
C MET A 175 -18.66 -11.73 0.92
N ALA A 176 -18.96 -11.92 -0.38
CA ALA A 176 -18.18 -11.34 -1.46
C ALA A 176 -18.14 -9.80 -1.37
N PHE A 177 -19.26 -9.17 -1.04
CA PHE A 177 -19.31 -7.72 -0.81
C PHE A 177 -18.42 -7.31 0.37
N SER A 178 -18.39 -8.07 1.46
CA SER A 178 -17.53 -7.77 2.61
C SER A 178 -16.04 -7.82 2.25
N VAL A 179 -15.61 -8.84 1.49
CA VAL A 179 -14.22 -8.94 1.02
C VAL A 179 -13.91 -7.85 -0.01
N MET A 180 -14.87 -7.52 -0.89
CA MET A 180 -14.74 -6.43 -1.86
C MET A 180 -14.62 -5.07 -1.16
N ALA A 181 -15.42 -4.84 -0.12
CA ALA A 181 -15.32 -3.62 0.69
C ALA A 181 -13.94 -3.53 1.35
N LEU A 182 -13.44 -4.61 1.94
CA LEU A 182 -12.08 -4.66 2.48
C LEU A 182 -11.04 -4.33 1.39
N PHE A 183 -11.13 -4.95 0.22
CA PHE A 183 -10.23 -4.70 -0.90
C PHE A 183 -10.22 -3.24 -1.35
N ILE A 184 -11.40 -2.65 -1.53
CA ILE A 184 -11.53 -1.26 -1.99
C ILE A 184 -11.10 -0.28 -0.91
N MET A 185 -11.54 -0.47 0.34
CA MET A 185 -11.25 0.47 1.43
C MET A 185 -9.78 0.48 1.82
N THR A 186 -9.11 -0.66 1.81
CA THR A 186 -7.67 -0.74 2.12
C THR A 186 -6.75 -0.60 0.92
N GLY A 187 -7.31 -0.46 -0.28
CA GLY A 187 -6.60 -0.22 -1.54
C GLY A 187 -6.91 1.16 -2.10
N TYR A 188 -7.92 1.24 -2.95
CA TYR A 188 -8.26 2.47 -3.68
C TYR A 188 -8.65 3.63 -2.76
N ALA A 189 -9.38 3.38 -1.67
CA ALA A 189 -9.76 4.44 -0.74
C ALA A 189 -8.55 5.04 -0.01
N ILE A 190 -7.53 4.23 0.30
CA ILE A 190 -6.27 4.72 0.86
C ILE A 190 -5.54 5.67 -0.10
N ILE A 191 -5.55 5.41 -1.42
CA ILE A 191 -4.99 6.31 -2.43
C ILE A 191 -5.69 7.68 -2.39
N ILE A 192 -7.02 7.66 -2.25
CA ILE A 192 -7.80 8.89 -2.18
C ILE A 192 -7.46 9.66 -0.91
N TYR A 193 -7.39 8.96 0.22
CA TYR A 193 -7.12 9.54 1.54
C TYR A 193 -5.71 10.12 1.64
N LEU A 194 -4.69 9.36 1.25
CA LEU A 194 -3.29 9.79 1.37
C LEU A 194 -2.91 10.92 0.44
N ASN A 195 -3.62 11.08 -0.69
CA ASN A 195 -3.38 12.13 -1.67
C ASN A 195 -1.90 12.38 -1.94
N GLN A 196 -1.13 11.32 -2.17
CA GLN A 196 0.32 11.40 -2.35
C GLN A 196 0.68 12.16 -3.63
N ASP A 197 1.65 13.02 -3.51
CA ASP A 197 2.18 13.83 -4.62
C ASP A 197 3.25 13.09 -5.45
N ASN A 198 3.72 13.73 -6.49
CA ASN A 198 4.79 13.26 -7.37
C ASN A 198 5.90 14.32 -7.45
N PRO A 199 7.18 13.97 -7.31
CA PRO A 199 7.72 12.63 -6.99
C PRO A 199 7.64 12.30 -5.51
N GLN A 200 7.48 11.02 -5.20
CA GLN A 200 7.66 10.51 -3.85
C GLN A 200 9.13 10.17 -3.60
N PRO A 201 9.68 10.48 -2.43
CA PRO A 201 11.07 10.12 -2.09
C PRO A 201 11.25 8.59 -1.97
N ARG A 202 10.19 7.88 -1.59
CA ARG A 202 10.11 6.41 -1.59
C ARG A 202 8.71 5.95 -1.89
N GLU A 203 8.59 4.77 -2.41
CA GLU A 203 7.28 4.15 -2.63
C GLU A 203 6.66 3.68 -1.30
N ARG A 204 5.36 3.82 -1.19
CA ARG A 204 4.59 3.50 0.04
C ARG A 204 3.58 2.38 -0.21
N ASP A 205 4.02 1.31 -0.87
CA ASP A 205 3.24 0.13 -1.19
C ASP A 205 2.68 -0.60 0.04
N TYR A 206 3.38 -0.54 1.16
CA TYR A 206 2.91 -1.07 2.44
C TYR A 206 1.56 -0.50 2.88
N SER A 207 1.18 0.69 2.40
CA SER A 207 -0.13 1.29 2.70
C SER A 207 -1.30 0.50 2.10
N TYR A 208 -1.05 -0.34 1.10
CA TYR A 208 -2.08 -1.09 0.37
C TYR A 208 -2.14 -2.57 0.74
N VAL A 209 -1.36 -3.01 1.71
CA VAL A 209 -1.22 -4.43 2.08
C VAL A 209 -2.56 -5.09 2.45
N GLY A 210 -3.50 -4.34 3.02
CA GLY A 210 -4.83 -4.84 3.34
C GLY A 210 -5.61 -5.30 2.11
N SER A 211 -5.46 -4.60 0.97
CA SER A 211 -6.09 -5.02 -0.29
C SER A 211 -5.44 -6.28 -0.87
N PHE A 212 -4.13 -6.44 -0.69
CA PHE A 212 -3.42 -7.65 -1.11
C PHE A 212 -3.85 -8.86 -0.26
N PHE A 213 -4.05 -8.64 1.04
CA PHE A 213 -4.64 -9.64 1.91
C PHE A 213 -6.05 -10.05 1.45
N ALA A 214 -6.93 -9.09 1.15
CA ALA A 214 -8.26 -9.37 0.65
C ALA A 214 -8.23 -10.16 -0.68
N PHE A 215 -7.32 -9.83 -1.59
CA PHE A 215 -7.13 -10.59 -2.82
C PHE A 215 -6.63 -12.02 -2.57
N SER A 216 -5.79 -12.21 -1.56
CA SER A 216 -5.30 -13.54 -1.16
C SER A 216 -6.43 -14.46 -0.68
N ILE A 217 -7.48 -13.91 -0.06
CA ILE A 217 -8.69 -14.66 0.26
C ILE A 217 -9.34 -15.22 -1.03
N TRP A 218 -9.42 -14.40 -2.08
CA TRP A 218 -9.98 -14.87 -3.36
C TRP A 218 -9.10 -15.91 -4.05
N ILE A 219 -7.78 -15.89 -3.88
CA ILE A 219 -6.91 -16.97 -4.36
C ILE A 219 -7.31 -18.31 -3.72
N GLY A 220 -7.53 -18.33 -2.41
CA GLY A 220 -8.04 -19.51 -1.71
C GLY A 220 -9.43 -19.98 -2.20
N ILE A 221 -10.35 -19.01 -2.38
CA ILE A 221 -11.70 -19.30 -2.90
C ILE A 221 -11.64 -19.80 -4.35
N GLY A 222 -10.73 -19.28 -5.18
CA GLY A 222 -10.52 -19.76 -6.55
C GLY A 222 -10.04 -21.21 -6.60
N THR A 223 -9.14 -21.59 -5.69
CA THR A 223 -8.74 -22.99 -5.52
C THR A 223 -9.92 -23.87 -5.13
N ALA A 224 -10.78 -23.40 -4.21
CA ALA A 224 -11.99 -24.11 -3.82
C ALA A 224 -12.98 -24.25 -4.98
N ALA A 225 -13.17 -23.19 -5.78
CA ALA A 225 -14.04 -23.20 -6.97
C ALA A 225 -13.60 -24.26 -8.00
N ILE A 226 -12.30 -24.33 -8.30
CA ILE A 226 -11.74 -25.34 -9.19
C ILE A 226 -11.94 -26.75 -8.61
N SER A 227 -11.73 -26.90 -7.30
CA SER A 227 -11.92 -28.17 -6.60
C SER A 227 -13.38 -28.65 -6.66
N GLU A 228 -14.34 -27.75 -6.49
CA GLU A 228 -15.77 -28.07 -6.64
C GLU A 228 -16.08 -28.44 -8.08
N TRP A 229 -15.59 -27.73 -9.07
CA TRP A 229 -15.78 -28.04 -10.47
C TRP A 229 -15.22 -29.43 -10.84
N ILE A 230 -14.02 -29.77 -10.37
CA ILE A 230 -13.42 -31.11 -10.54
C ILE A 230 -14.32 -32.20 -9.90
N SER A 231 -14.80 -31.94 -8.68
CA SER A 231 -15.68 -32.88 -7.95
C SER A 231 -16.99 -33.16 -8.69
N GLN A 232 -17.56 -32.17 -9.35
CA GLN A 232 -18.79 -32.32 -10.13
C GLN A 232 -18.58 -33.08 -11.44
N LYS A 233 -17.40 -32.99 -12.06
CA LYS A 233 -17.07 -33.65 -13.32
C LYS A 233 -16.65 -35.11 -13.16
N LEU A 234 -16.08 -35.50 -12.02
CA LEU A 234 -15.58 -36.84 -11.77
C LEU A 234 -16.61 -37.70 -11.04
N LYS A 235 -17.10 -38.79 -11.70
CA LYS A 235 -18.03 -39.73 -11.12
C LYS A 235 -17.46 -40.55 -9.94
N ASN A 236 -16.14 -40.81 -9.99
CA ASN A 236 -15.47 -41.56 -8.91
C ASN A 236 -15.04 -40.60 -7.80
N ARG A 237 -15.76 -40.62 -6.67
CA ARG A 237 -15.53 -39.75 -5.52
C ARG A 237 -14.14 -39.91 -4.88
N ASN A 238 -13.57 -41.11 -4.89
CA ASN A 238 -12.26 -41.37 -4.31
C ASN A 238 -11.16 -40.78 -5.21
N LEU A 239 -11.32 -40.92 -6.52
CA LEU A 239 -10.40 -40.29 -7.49
C LEU A 239 -10.51 -38.77 -7.42
N ALA A 240 -11.70 -38.19 -7.35
CA ALA A 240 -11.92 -36.76 -7.20
C ALA A 240 -11.22 -36.21 -5.94
N LYS A 241 -11.41 -36.84 -4.77
CA LYS A 241 -10.73 -36.46 -3.54
C LYS A 241 -9.21 -36.47 -3.66
N ARG A 242 -8.62 -37.49 -4.28
CA ARG A 242 -7.15 -37.57 -4.49
C ARG A 242 -6.65 -36.46 -5.40
N ILE A 243 -7.35 -36.20 -6.51
CA ILE A 243 -6.99 -35.15 -7.46
C ILE A 243 -7.07 -33.77 -6.79
N ILE A 244 -8.17 -33.50 -6.08
CA ILE A 244 -8.35 -32.24 -5.33
C ILE A 244 -7.24 -32.06 -4.30
N MET A 245 -7.00 -33.07 -3.46
CA MET A 245 -5.96 -33.01 -2.44
C MET A 245 -4.59 -32.75 -3.04
N SER A 246 -4.22 -33.49 -4.10
CA SER A 246 -2.93 -33.30 -4.80
C SER A 246 -2.85 -31.92 -5.43
N SER A 247 -3.92 -31.44 -6.06
CA SER A 247 -3.98 -30.11 -6.67
C SER A 247 -3.80 -28.98 -5.62
N VAL A 248 -4.48 -29.07 -4.48
CA VAL A 248 -4.36 -28.10 -3.40
C VAL A 248 -2.94 -28.09 -2.82
N ILE A 249 -2.38 -29.25 -2.52
CA ILE A 249 -1.01 -29.37 -2.00
C ILE A 249 -0.01 -28.80 -3.02
N LEU A 250 -0.19 -29.15 -4.29
CA LEU A 250 0.67 -28.64 -5.37
C LEU A 250 0.62 -27.10 -5.44
N GLN A 251 -0.57 -26.52 -5.38
CA GLN A 251 -0.75 -25.05 -5.41
C GLN A 251 -0.11 -24.37 -4.20
N ILE A 252 -0.29 -24.93 -2.98
CA ILE A 252 0.29 -24.39 -1.74
C ILE A 252 1.84 -24.40 -1.80
N ILE A 253 2.43 -25.40 -2.41
CA ILE A 253 3.89 -25.51 -2.53
C ILE A 253 4.39 -24.71 -3.73
N PHE A 254 3.78 -24.91 -4.90
CA PHE A 254 4.30 -24.38 -6.17
C PHE A 254 4.19 -22.86 -6.26
N ILE A 255 3.04 -22.26 -5.93
CA ILE A 255 2.82 -20.82 -6.09
C ILE A 255 3.81 -20.01 -5.24
N PRO A 256 3.90 -20.21 -3.91
CA PRO A 256 4.86 -19.46 -3.09
C PRO A 256 6.32 -19.75 -3.49
N THR A 257 6.64 -20.98 -3.86
CA THR A 257 8.03 -21.36 -4.23
C THR A 257 8.46 -20.65 -5.51
N VAL A 258 7.61 -20.62 -6.54
CA VAL A 258 7.92 -19.92 -7.80
C VAL A 258 8.06 -18.43 -7.55
N MET A 259 7.14 -17.82 -6.79
CA MET A 259 7.20 -16.40 -6.46
C MET A 259 8.43 -16.05 -5.62
N ALA A 260 8.74 -16.87 -4.60
CA ALA A 260 9.94 -16.69 -3.78
C ALA A 260 11.21 -16.79 -4.60
N ARG A 261 11.32 -17.82 -5.49
CA ARG A 261 12.49 -17.99 -6.36
C ARG A 261 12.67 -16.83 -7.35
N ALA A 262 11.57 -16.37 -7.96
CA ALA A 262 11.62 -15.28 -8.93
C ALA A 262 12.03 -13.94 -8.28
N ASN A 263 11.63 -13.71 -7.03
CA ASN A 263 11.90 -12.47 -6.33
C ASN A 263 13.11 -12.53 -5.39
N TYR A 264 13.72 -13.71 -5.17
CA TYR A 264 14.77 -13.90 -4.16
C TYR A 264 15.92 -12.89 -4.30
N HIS A 265 16.50 -12.80 -5.49
CA HIS A 265 17.65 -11.91 -5.71
C HIS A 265 17.33 -10.43 -5.55
N SER A 266 16.12 -10.00 -5.92
CA SER A 266 15.71 -8.59 -5.76
C SER A 266 15.40 -8.21 -4.31
N HIS A 267 15.12 -9.19 -3.45
CA HIS A 267 14.80 -9.00 -2.04
C HIS A 267 15.92 -9.45 -1.10
N ASP A 268 16.94 -10.11 -1.62
CA ASP A 268 18.10 -10.48 -0.82
C ASP A 268 18.89 -9.24 -0.40
N ARG A 269 18.92 -8.99 0.88
CA ARG A 269 19.66 -7.89 1.53
C ARG A 269 20.92 -8.38 2.22
N SER A 270 21.25 -9.66 2.12
CA SER A 270 22.51 -10.19 2.63
C SER A 270 23.69 -9.53 1.91
N GLY A 271 24.59 -8.95 2.64
CA GLY A 271 25.71 -8.19 2.07
C GLY A 271 25.39 -6.76 1.61
N ASN A 272 24.19 -6.24 1.85
CA ASN A 272 23.86 -4.84 1.61
C ASN A 272 24.16 -4.02 2.88
N PHE A 273 25.36 -3.47 2.96
CA PHE A 273 25.84 -2.66 4.08
C PHE A 273 25.75 -1.15 3.84
N VAL A 274 25.08 -0.71 2.77
CA VAL A 274 25.04 0.70 2.36
C VAL A 274 24.57 1.62 3.50
N ALA A 275 23.50 1.24 4.21
CA ALA A 275 22.99 2.05 5.32
C ALA A 275 23.98 2.08 6.50
N TRP A 276 24.62 0.95 6.80
CA TRP A 276 25.62 0.85 7.86
C TRP A 276 26.87 1.66 7.51
N ASP A 277 27.39 1.50 6.29
CA ASP A 277 28.57 2.22 5.80
C ASP A 277 28.32 3.73 5.76
N TYR A 278 27.13 4.16 5.33
CA TYR A 278 26.72 5.56 5.33
C TYR A 278 26.75 6.12 6.76
N SER A 279 26.08 5.48 7.69
CA SER A 279 26.01 5.93 9.10
C SER A 279 27.39 5.94 9.75
N TYR A 280 28.19 4.88 9.54
CA TYR A 280 29.55 4.81 10.02
C TYR A 280 30.42 5.94 9.50
N ASN A 281 30.42 6.18 8.18
CA ASN A 281 31.21 7.24 7.57
C ASN A 281 30.75 8.64 8.01
N LEU A 282 29.44 8.85 8.14
CA LEU A 282 28.86 10.09 8.62
C LEU A 282 29.37 10.41 10.04
N LEU A 283 29.30 9.45 10.96
CA LEU A 283 29.77 9.62 12.32
C LEU A 283 31.29 9.77 12.40
N GLN A 284 32.06 9.03 11.57
CA GLN A 284 33.52 9.14 11.54
C GLN A 284 34.00 10.45 10.92
N SER A 285 33.19 11.14 10.14
CA SER A 285 33.52 12.46 9.59
C SER A 285 33.44 13.59 10.62
N CYS A 286 32.83 13.33 11.77
CA CYS A 286 32.68 14.31 12.84
C CYS A 286 33.96 14.36 13.71
N GLY A 287 34.38 15.58 14.08
CA GLY A 287 35.44 15.74 15.08
C GLY A 287 34.97 15.35 16.48
N PRO A 288 35.90 15.15 17.42
CA PRO A 288 35.54 14.87 18.82
C PRO A 288 34.61 15.97 19.38
N ASN A 289 33.52 15.56 20.03
CA ASN A 289 32.49 16.45 20.56
C ASN A 289 31.77 17.31 19.49
N GLY A 290 31.80 16.90 18.21
CA GLY A 290 31.08 17.55 17.13
C GLY A 290 29.57 17.39 17.27
N ILE A 291 28.84 18.42 16.84
CA ILE A 291 27.38 18.36 16.70
C ILE A 291 27.06 18.12 15.23
N ILE A 292 26.24 17.11 14.96
CA ILE A 292 25.78 16.76 13.63
C ILE A 292 24.30 17.13 13.50
N PHE A 293 23.95 17.77 12.39
CA PHE A 293 22.56 18.04 12.02
C PHE A 293 22.18 17.13 10.86
N THR A 294 21.13 16.34 11.04
CA THR A 294 20.59 15.44 10.03
C THR A 294 19.24 15.97 9.50
N ASN A 295 18.88 15.58 8.29
CA ASN A 295 17.68 16.08 7.63
C ASN A 295 16.61 14.98 7.58
N GLY A 296 15.84 14.88 8.64
CA GLY A 296 14.74 13.92 8.75
C GLY A 296 15.11 12.56 9.34
N ASP A 297 14.14 11.68 9.39
CA ASP A 297 14.22 10.37 10.02
C ASP A 297 15.19 9.40 9.30
N ASN A 298 15.23 9.44 7.97
CA ASN A 298 16.06 8.53 7.17
C ASN A 298 17.58 8.72 7.37
N ASP A 299 17.99 9.91 7.78
CA ASP A 299 19.40 10.24 8.03
C ASP A 299 19.76 10.12 9.52
N THR A 300 18.77 9.93 10.39
CA THR A 300 18.93 9.95 11.86
C THR A 300 18.90 8.55 12.46
N PHE A 301 18.10 7.62 11.89
CA PHE A 301 17.87 6.28 12.44
C PHE A 301 18.52 5.16 11.59
#